data_15d4df2bf2bc2461314bfdb24cb9d67e
#
_entry.id   15d4df2bf2bc2461314bfdb24cb9d67e
#
_cell.length_a   1.000
_cell.length_b   1.000
_cell.length_c   1.000
_cell.angle_alpha   90.00
_cell.angle_beta   90.00
_cell.angle_gamma   90.00
#
_symmetry.space_group_name_H-M   'P 1'
#
loop_
_entity.id
_entity.type
_entity.pdbx_description
1 polymer ?
#
loop_
_entity_poly.entity_id
_entity_poly.type
_entity_poly.pdbx_seq_one_letter_code
_entity_poly.pdbx_strand_id
1 'polypeptide(L)'
;MRRLHAVLLFAAASLVTACGHSPPTHYFALQPVTAGGARAGAPAAPVRVAAVHLPQELNRLEMVTGLGSSRLQLRGTEVWAAPLADMTRRVLAEDLEARLPGGSVIFPHSPAPRSAGQLVVDVQAFGTQATGDGVLEASWSLIGPDGQPAAGDHLRLTAPAAGQDAASEAAVMSRLLGELADRIAAGVPARSSPGPG
;
A
#
# COMPACT_ATOMS: atom_id res chain seq x y z
N MET A 1 66.97 3.26 -12.31
CA MET A 1 66.15 3.53 -11.10
C MET A 1 65.12 4.62 -11.31
N ARG A 2 65.41 5.80 -11.87
CA ARG A 2 64.41 6.91 -12.07
C ARG A 2 63.20 6.53 -12.93
N ARG A 3 63.35 5.67 -13.93
CA ARG A 3 62.22 5.24 -14.80
C ARG A 3 61.28 4.25 -14.10
N LEU A 4 61.78 3.43 -13.19
CA LEU A 4 60.94 2.53 -12.39
C LEU A 4 60.05 3.26 -11.41
N HIS A 5 60.54 4.32 -10.78
CA HIS A 5 59.75 5.16 -9.85
C HIS A 5 58.66 5.94 -10.58
N ALA A 6 58.91 6.40 -11.83
CA ALA A 6 57.90 7.09 -12.63
C ALA A 6 56.73 6.16 -13.02
N VAL A 7 57.00 4.89 -13.34
CA VAL A 7 55.98 3.90 -13.69
C VAL A 7 55.15 3.50 -12.45
N LEU A 8 55.80 3.36 -11.30
CA LEU A 8 55.07 3.08 -10.04
C LEU A 8 54.18 4.24 -9.59
N LEU A 9 54.62 5.49 -9.77
CA LEU A 9 53.77 6.65 -9.47
C LEU A 9 52.59 6.80 -10.40
N PHE A 10 52.74 6.45 -11.68
CA PHE A 10 51.62 6.47 -12.64
C PHE A 10 50.62 5.37 -12.39
N ALA A 11 51.04 4.15 -11.97
CA ALA A 11 50.19 3.05 -11.58
C ALA A 11 49.42 3.35 -10.28
N ALA A 12 50.03 4.04 -9.32
CA ALA A 12 49.37 4.43 -8.07
C ALA A 12 48.30 5.52 -8.28
N ALA A 13 48.51 6.44 -9.22
CA ALA A 13 47.56 7.50 -9.56
C ALA A 13 46.27 6.96 -10.25
N SER A 14 46.38 5.84 -10.96
CA SER A 14 45.21 5.22 -11.63
C SER A 14 44.24 4.48 -10.70
N LEU A 15 44.63 4.19 -9.47
CA LEU A 15 43.81 3.50 -8.47
C LEU A 15 42.85 4.41 -7.69
N VAL A 16 43.00 5.73 -7.79
CA VAL A 16 42.20 6.68 -7.00
C VAL A 16 40.91 7.13 -7.71
N THR A 17 40.74 6.84 -8.99
CA THR A 17 39.54 7.25 -9.77
C THR A 17 38.34 6.28 -9.69
N ALA A 18 38.43 5.23 -8.88
CA ALA A 18 37.32 4.30 -8.65
C ALA A 18 36.41 4.75 -7.49
N CYS A 19 36.14 6.03 -7.30
CA CYS A 19 35.02 6.50 -6.51
C CYS A 19 33.76 6.20 -7.31
N GLY A 20 33.25 4.97 -7.16
CA GLY A 20 31.99 4.56 -7.76
C GLY A 20 30.87 5.49 -7.29
N HIS A 21 30.20 6.17 -8.21
CA HIS A 21 28.95 6.83 -7.94
C HIS A 21 27.94 5.74 -7.60
N SER A 22 27.48 5.68 -6.34
CA SER A 22 26.32 4.88 -6.01
C SER A 22 25.13 5.39 -6.84
N PRO A 23 24.36 4.53 -7.49
CA PRO A 23 23.19 4.96 -8.24
C PRO A 23 22.21 5.68 -7.31
N PRO A 24 21.50 6.72 -7.77
CA PRO A 24 20.54 7.45 -6.96
C PRO A 24 19.42 6.55 -6.48
N THR A 25 18.95 6.76 -5.26
CA THR A 25 17.77 6.11 -4.71
C THR A 25 16.52 6.85 -5.14
N HIS A 26 15.54 6.15 -5.68
CA HIS A 26 14.24 6.67 -6.09
C HIS A 26 13.17 6.26 -5.09
N TYR A 27 12.37 7.22 -4.65
CA TYR A 27 11.31 7.01 -3.67
C TYR A 27 9.94 6.95 -4.35
N PHE A 28 9.14 5.95 -4.01
CA PHE A 28 7.81 5.73 -4.54
C PHE A 28 6.78 5.75 -3.41
N ALA A 29 5.55 6.13 -3.73
CA ALA A 29 4.45 6.15 -2.78
C ALA A 29 3.15 5.65 -3.44
N LEU A 30 2.32 4.98 -2.64
CA LEU A 30 0.94 4.72 -3.03
C LEU A 30 0.16 6.04 -3.07
N GLN A 31 -0.76 6.16 -4.02
CA GLN A 31 -1.61 7.33 -4.21
C GLN A 31 -3.07 6.93 -4.08
N PRO A 32 -3.92 7.78 -3.48
CA PRO A 32 -5.35 7.54 -3.46
C PRO A 32 -5.93 7.60 -4.88
N VAL A 33 -6.93 6.78 -5.13
CA VAL A 33 -7.61 6.70 -6.42
C VAL A 33 -8.98 7.38 -6.32
N THR A 34 -9.20 8.36 -7.20
CA THR A 34 -10.48 9.07 -7.25
C THR A 34 -11.63 8.10 -7.49
N ALA A 35 -12.62 8.13 -6.59
CA ALA A 35 -13.84 7.35 -6.74
C ALA A 35 -14.81 7.99 -7.73
N GLY A 36 -15.69 7.18 -8.30
CA GLY A 36 -16.77 7.66 -9.19
C GLY A 36 -17.90 8.41 -8.48
N GLY A 37 -17.72 8.79 -7.21
CA GLY A 37 -18.67 9.53 -6.37
C GLY A 37 -18.88 8.87 -5.00
N ALA A 38 -19.12 9.68 -3.98
CA ALA A 38 -19.43 9.19 -2.64
C ALA A 38 -20.78 8.47 -2.62
N ARG A 39 -20.86 7.43 -1.78
CA ARG A 39 -22.10 6.67 -1.57
C ARG A 39 -23.16 7.55 -0.89
N ALA A 40 -24.39 7.48 -1.34
CA ALA A 40 -25.50 8.16 -0.68
C ALA A 40 -25.84 7.46 0.66
N GLY A 41 -26.21 8.27 1.67
CA GLY A 41 -26.55 7.78 3.01
C GLY A 41 -25.37 7.80 3.97
N ALA A 42 -25.65 7.76 5.28
CA ALA A 42 -24.63 7.69 6.32
C ALA A 42 -24.39 6.24 6.76
N PRO A 43 -23.14 5.83 7.04
CA PRO A 43 -22.89 4.52 7.65
C PRO A 43 -23.49 4.44 9.05
N ALA A 44 -23.77 3.21 9.51
CA ALA A 44 -24.31 2.97 10.85
C ALA A 44 -23.40 3.53 11.95
N ALA A 45 -22.09 3.49 11.75
CA ALA A 45 -21.07 4.07 12.62
C ALA A 45 -19.93 4.65 11.77
N PRO A 46 -19.19 5.66 12.26
CA PRO A 46 -17.94 6.08 11.64
C PRO A 46 -16.97 4.90 11.57
N VAL A 47 -16.19 4.82 10.47
CA VAL A 47 -15.25 3.72 10.21
C VAL A 47 -13.83 4.22 10.44
N ARG A 48 -13.07 3.51 11.27
CA ARG A 48 -11.64 3.73 11.47
C ARG A 48 -10.84 2.59 10.83
N VAL A 49 -9.88 2.89 9.99
CA VAL A 49 -8.89 1.91 9.56
C VAL A 49 -7.93 1.66 10.73
N ALA A 50 -8.23 0.62 11.51
CA ALA A 50 -7.52 0.33 12.76
C ALA A 50 -6.14 -0.28 12.47
N ALA A 51 -6.08 -1.26 11.56
CA ALA A 51 -4.85 -1.93 11.19
C ALA A 51 -4.88 -2.40 9.74
N VAL A 52 -3.69 -2.45 9.12
CA VAL A 52 -3.40 -3.18 7.89
C VAL A 52 -2.18 -4.05 8.18
N HIS A 53 -2.35 -5.35 8.13
CA HIS A 53 -1.29 -6.31 8.32
C HIS A 53 -0.79 -6.79 6.97
N LEU A 54 0.51 -6.71 6.74
CA LEU A 54 1.18 -7.25 5.56
C LEU A 54 2.12 -8.39 5.97
N PRO A 55 2.39 -9.35 5.07
CA PRO A 55 3.49 -10.28 5.21
C PRO A 55 4.81 -9.55 5.48
N GLN A 56 5.64 -10.11 6.35
CA GLN A 56 6.90 -9.45 6.76
C GLN A 56 7.85 -9.17 5.59
N GLU A 57 7.87 -10.05 4.60
CA GLU A 57 8.67 -9.89 3.39
C GLU A 57 8.25 -8.71 2.53
N LEU A 58 6.99 -8.25 2.65
CA LEU A 58 6.47 -7.07 1.95
C LEU A 58 6.55 -5.80 2.78
N ASN A 59 6.53 -5.91 4.12
CA ASN A 59 6.52 -4.76 5.02
C ASN A 59 7.93 -4.20 5.25
N ARG A 60 8.53 -3.68 4.19
CA ARG A 60 9.88 -3.15 4.15
C ARG A 60 9.94 -1.91 3.26
N LEU A 61 11.07 -1.22 3.24
CA LEU A 61 11.26 -0.05 2.40
C LEU A 61 11.60 -0.41 0.95
N GLU A 62 12.35 -1.48 0.72
CA GLU A 62 12.68 -1.91 -0.63
C GLU A 62 11.43 -2.46 -1.34
N MET A 63 11.20 -2.04 -2.58
CA MET A 63 10.13 -2.60 -3.39
C MET A 63 10.40 -4.06 -3.73
N VAL A 64 9.38 -4.90 -3.56
CA VAL A 64 9.45 -6.37 -3.74
C VAL A 64 8.60 -6.77 -4.93
N THR A 65 9.20 -7.45 -5.90
CA THR A 65 8.52 -7.94 -7.11
C THR A 65 8.61 -9.45 -7.24
N GLY A 66 7.88 -10.03 -8.19
CA GLY A 66 7.91 -11.46 -8.47
C GLY A 66 7.08 -12.29 -7.51
N LEU A 67 6.00 -11.73 -6.99
CA LEU A 67 5.06 -12.46 -6.13
C LEU A 67 4.51 -13.70 -6.83
N GLY A 68 4.23 -14.74 -6.05
CA GLY A 68 3.74 -16.02 -6.58
C GLY A 68 4.84 -16.94 -7.14
N SER A 69 6.11 -16.52 -7.05
CA SER A 69 7.27 -17.38 -7.35
C SER A 69 8.02 -17.72 -6.06
N SER A 70 8.87 -18.77 -6.12
CA SER A 70 9.75 -19.13 -5.00
C SER A 70 10.92 -18.14 -4.82
N ARG A 71 11.09 -17.18 -5.72
CA ARG A 71 12.13 -16.15 -5.68
C ARG A 71 11.50 -14.77 -5.73
N LEU A 72 11.56 -14.05 -4.64
CA LEU A 72 11.26 -12.62 -4.58
C LEU A 72 12.48 -11.82 -5.07
N GLN A 73 12.24 -10.71 -5.74
CA GLN A 73 13.27 -9.79 -6.18
C GLN A 73 13.12 -8.46 -5.45
N LEU A 74 14.24 -7.90 -5.03
CA LEU A 74 14.29 -6.57 -4.43
C LEU A 74 14.80 -5.58 -5.46
N ARG A 75 14.15 -4.44 -5.55
CA ARG A 75 14.63 -3.31 -6.35
C ARG A 75 15.63 -2.51 -5.52
N GLY A 76 16.93 -2.65 -5.82
CA GLY A 76 18.01 -2.16 -4.94
C GLY A 76 18.04 -0.65 -4.71
N THR A 77 17.57 0.16 -5.68
CA THR A 77 17.55 1.62 -5.61
C THR A 77 16.16 2.23 -5.66
N GLU A 78 15.13 1.40 -5.71
CA GLU A 78 13.73 1.81 -5.78
C GLU A 78 13.05 1.40 -4.46
N VAL A 79 12.66 2.38 -3.68
CA VAL A 79 12.18 2.17 -2.31
C VAL A 79 10.87 2.89 -2.07
N TRP A 80 10.08 2.39 -1.17
CA TRP A 80 8.90 3.07 -0.66
C TRP A 80 9.30 4.27 0.18
N ALA A 81 8.54 5.36 0.08
CA ALA A 81 8.76 6.59 0.85
C ALA A 81 8.49 6.41 2.36
N ALA A 82 7.78 5.35 2.74
CA ALA A 82 7.50 4.96 4.12
C ALA A 82 7.21 3.44 4.17
N PRO A 83 7.16 2.79 5.34
CA PRO A 83 6.75 1.39 5.47
C PRO A 83 5.44 1.12 4.73
N LEU A 84 5.40 0.06 3.92
CA LEU A 84 4.28 -0.21 3.02
C LEU A 84 2.94 -0.36 3.77
N ALA A 85 2.94 -0.97 4.96
CA ALA A 85 1.73 -1.10 5.77
C ALA A 85 1.15 0.25 6.18
N ASP A 86 1.99 1.21 6.57
CA ASP A 86 1.55 2.55 6.98
C ASP A 86 1.00 3.35 5.81
N MET A 87 1.66 3.27 4.64
CA MET A 87 1.16 3.89 3.42
C MET A 87 -0.17 3.28 3.00
N THR A 88 -0.28 1.95 2.99
CA THR A 88 -1.51 1.23 2.64
C THR A 88 -2.66 1.64 3.55
N ARG A 89 -2.42 1.72 4.87
CA ARG A 89 -3.43 2.13 5.85
C ARG A 89 -3.89 3.57 5.63
N ARG A 90 -2.98 4.49 5.35
CA ARG A 90 -3.28 5.90 5.08
C ARG A 90 -4.07 6.06 3.78
N VAL A 91 -3.58 5.49 2.69
CA VAL A 91 -4.21 5.60 1.36
C VAL A 91 -5.57 4.90 1.35
N LEU A 92 -5.73 3.76 2.03
CA LEU A 92 -7.02 3.11 2.18
C LEU A 92 -8.04 3.99 2.92
N ALA A 93 -7.62 4.74 3.95
CA ALA A 93 -8.50 5.69 4.63
C ALA A 93 -8.91 6.85 3.69
N GLU A 94 -7.99 7.38 2.89
CA GLU A 94 -8.26 8.42 1.87
C GLU A 94 -9.22 7.89 0.79
N ASP A 95 -9.00 6.68 0.31
CA ASP A 95 -9.85 6.01 -0.68
C ASP A 95 -11.27 5.75 -0.13
N LEU A 96 -11.39 5.35 1.14
CA LEU A 96 -12.69 5.16 1.79
C LEU A 96 -13.42 6.47 2.02
N GLU A 97 -12.73 7.56 2.39
CA GLU A 97 -13.33 8.90 2.56
C GLU A 97 -13.91 9.41 1.23
N ALA A 98 -13.27 9.09 0.10
CA ALA A 98 -13.79 9.43 -1.23
C ALA A 98 -15.05 8.61 -1.63
N ARG A 99 -15.33 7.48 -0.96
CA ARG A 99 -16.40 6.52 -1.31
C ARG A 99 -17.54 6.51 -0.31
N LEU A 100 -17.27 6.81 0.94
CA LEU A 100 -18.26 6.90 2.01
C LEU A 100 -18.75 8.35 2.15
N PRO A 101 -19.91 8.59 2.78
CA PRO A 101 -20.37 9.95 3.09
C PRO A 101 -19.32 10.72 3.88
N GLY A 102 -19.10 12.00 3.54
CA GLY A 102 -18.06 12.82 4.15
C GLY A 102 -18.10 12.85 5.68
N GLY A 103 -16.94 12.77 6.30
CA GLY A 103 -16.80 12.67 7.76
C GLY A 103 -17.12 11.30 8.36
N SER A 104 -17.33 10.29 7.52
CA SER A 104 -17.58 8.91 7.98
C SER A 104 -16.32 8.12 8.26
N VAL A 105 -15.16 8.58 7.78
CA VAL A 105 -13.89 7.88 7.96
C VAL A 105 -13.04 8.61 9.00
N ILE A 106 -12.49 7.84 9.92
CA ILE A 106 -11.55 8.33 10.91
C ILE A 106 -10.14 7.95 10.46
N PHE A 107 -9.35 8.96 10.16
CA PHE A 107 -7.99 8.77 9.69
C PHE A 107 -7.08 8.13 10.76
N PRO A 108 -6.04 7.40 10.34
CA PRO A 108 -5.02 6.88 11.25
C PRO A 108 -4.47 8.02 12.16
N HIS A 109 -4.21 7.67 13.43
CA HIS A 109 -3.73 8.61 14.46
C HIS A 109 -4.72 9.71 14.92
N SER A 110 -5.93 9.79 14.31
CA SER A 110 -6.97 10.69 14.83
C SER A 110 -7.71 10.06 16.01
N PRO A 111 -8.18 10.87 16.98
CA PRO A 111 -9.05 10.38 18.04
C PRO A 111 -10.31 9.74 17.44
N ALA A 112 -10.68 8.55 17.92
CA ALA A 112 -11.88 7.86 17.49
C ALA A 112 -12.92 7.83 18.63
N PRO A 113 -14.18 8.17 18.37
CA PRO A 113 -15.26 7.97 19.34
C PRO A 113 -15.46 6.47 19.60
N ARG A 114 -15.97 6.13 20.77
CA ARG A 114 -16.27 4.72 21.13
C ARG A 114 -17.30 4.06 20.20
N SER A 115 -18.10 4.87 19.50
CA SER A 115 -19.06 4.44 18.51
C SER A 115 -18.46 4.10 17.14
N ALA A 116 -17.14 4.25 16.96
CA ALA A 116 -16.50 3.95 15.70
C ALA A 116 -16.33 2.45 15.48
N GLY A 117 -16.73 1.98 14.30
CA GLY A 117 -16.37 0.67 13.82
C GLY A 117 -14.87 0.60 13.49
N GLN A 118 -14.27 -0.56 13.73
CA GLN A 118 -12.85 -0.80 13.50
C GLN A 118 -12.67 -1.71 12.29
N LEU A 119 -12.10 -1.19 11.22
CA LEU A 119 -11.71 -1.93 10.03
C LEU A 119 -10.29 -2.48 10.22
N VAL A 120 -10.16 -3.79 10.09
CA VAL A 120 -8.89 -4.50 10.04
C VAL A 120 -8.76 -5.17 8.68
N VAL A 121 -7.60 -5.07 8.07
CA VAL A 121 -7.27 -5.69 6.78
C VAL A 121 -6.03 -6.55 6.94
N ASP A 122 -6.17 -7.83 6.61
CA ASP A 122 -5.09 -8.82 6.59
C ASP A 122 -4.74 -9.13 5.14
N VAL A 123 -3.60 -8.65 4.68
CA VAL A 123 -3.11 -8.80 3.32
C VAL A 123 -2.27 -10.05 3.21
N GLN A 124 -2.56 -10.91 2.24
CA GLN A 124 -1.80 -12.12 1.92
C GLN A 124 -0.83 -11.87 0.75
N ALA A 125 -1.21 -11.01 -0.22
CA ALA A 125 -0.35 -10.62 -1.34
C ALA A 125 -0.65 -9.18 -1.75
N PHE A 126 0.38 -8.38 -2.01
CA PHE A 126 0.23 -7.01 -2.51
C PHE A 126 1.50 -6.58 -3.25
N GLY A 127 1.43 -6.49 -4.57
CA GLY A 127 2.58 -6.16 -5.43
C GLY A 127 2.39 -6.65 -6.86
N THR A 128 3.50 -6.87 -7.56
CA THR A 128 3.50 -7.42 -8.92
C THR A 128 3.96 -8.87 -8.95
N GLN A 129 3.26 -9.68 -9.74
CA GLN A 129 3.60 -11.07 -10.01
C GLN A 129 4.77 -11.17 -10.99
N ALA A 130 5.34 -12.38 -11.12
CA ALA A 130 6.37 -12.65 -12.11
C ALA A 130 5.90 -12.44 -13.57
N THR A 131 4.59 -12.50 -13.82
CA THR A 131 3.95 -12.18 -15.11
C THR A 131 3.94 -10.69 -15.42
N GLY A 132 4.15 -9.83 -14.43
CA GLY A 132 4.04 -8.37 -14.52
C GLY A 132 2.68 -7.82 -14.08
N ASP A 133 1.68 -8.67 -13.86
CA ASP A 133 0.37 -8.23 -13.39
C ASP A 133 0.42 -7.85 -11.90
N GLY A 134 -0.31 -6.82 -11.53
CA GLY A 134 -0.56 -6.48 -10.12
C GLY A 134 -1.51 -7.48 -9.47
N VAL A 135 -1.27 -7.77 -8.20
CA VAL A 135 -2.14 -8.61 -7.36
C VAL A 135 -2.33 -7.97 -6.00
N LEU A 136 -3.55 -8.02 -5.50
CA LEU A 136 -3.91 -7.76 -4.11
C LEU A 136 -4.83 -8.90 -3.65
N GLU A 137 -4.39 -9.63 -2.63
CA GLU A 137 -5.19 -10.66 -1.96
C GLU A 137 -5.28 -10.28 -0.49
N ALA A 138 -6.50 -10.13 0.02
CA ALA A 138 -6.74 -9.65 1.35
C ALA A 138 -8.05 -10.18 1.93
N SER A 139 -8.06 -10.36 3.24
CA SER A 139 -9.27 -10.47 4.06
C SER A 139 -9.48 -9.16 4.81
N TRP A 140 -10.71 -8.72 4.93
CA TRP A 140 -11.02 -7.58 5.77
C TRP A 140 -12.19 -7.88 6.71
N SER A 141 -12.21 -7.24 7.85
CA SER A 141 -13.29 -7.32 8.81
C SER A 141 -13.58 -5.95 9.42
N LEU A 142 -14.85 -5.62 9.50
CA LEU A 142 -15.36 -4.46 10.20
C LEU A 142 -15.97 -4.92 11.51
N ILE A 143 -15.39 -4.53 12.63
CA ILE A 143 -15.89 -4.78 13.97
C ILE A 143 -16.73 -3.59 14.40
N GLY A 144 -17.97 -3.83 14.78
CA GLY A 144 -18.89 -2.80 15.27
C GLY A 144 -18.45 -2.21 16.60
N PRO A 145 -19.08 -1.08 17.04
CA PRO A 145 -18.78 -0.46 18.34
C PRO A 145 -19.15 -1.35 19.54
N ASP A 146 -19.96 -2.37 19.33
CA ASP A 146 -20.32 -3.41 20.31
C ASP A 146 -19.28 -4.56 20.39
N GLY A 147 -18.22 -4.50 19.58
CA GLY A 147 -17.21 -5.52 19.48
C GLY A 147 -17.59 -6.73 18.62
N GLN A 148 -18.77 -6.71 17.97
CA GLN A 148 -19.23 -7.79 17.13
C GLN A 148 -18.82 -7.56 15.66
N PRO A 149 -18.57 -8.63 14.88
CA PRO A 149 -18.37 -8.51 13.44
C PRO A 149 -19.61 -7.93 12.77
N ALA A 150 -19.46 -6.82 12.05
CA ALA A 150 -20.51 -6.13 11.33
C ALA A 150 -20.50 -6.44 9.83
N ALA A 151 -19.30 -6.65 9.26
CA ALA A 151 -19.10 -7.03 7.86
C ALA A 151 -17.68 -7.61 7.69
N GLY A 152 -17.45 -8.30 6.60
CA GLY A 152 -16.14 -8.83 6.23
C GLY A 152 -16.21 -9.62 4.95
N ASP A 153 -15.08 -9.76 4.28
CA ASP A 153 -14.95 -10.56 3.06
C ASP A 153 -13.48 -10.94 2.84
N HIS A 154 -13.27 -11.93 1.98
CA HIS A 154 -11.96 -12.28 1.43
C HIS A 154 -12.02 -12.13 -0.08
N LEU A 155 -11.01 -11.51 -0.66
CA LEU A 155 -10.98 -11.24 -2.08
C LEU A 155 -9.57 -11.28 -2.66
N ARG A 156 -9.49 -11.58 -3.94
CA ARG A 156 -8.29 -11.48 -4.75
C ARG A 156 -8.57 -10.62 -5.97
N LEU A 157 -7.81 -9.55 -6.10
CA LEU A 157 -7.87 -8.60 -7.22
C LEU A 157 -6.61 -8.73 -8.05
N THR A 158 -6.75 -8.61 -9.36
CA THR A 158 -5.63 -8.58 -10.29
C THR A 158 -5.88 -7.51 -11.35
N ALA A 159 -4.81 -6.83 -11.77
CA ALA A 159 -4.89 -5.82 -12.79
C ALA A 159 -3.58 -5.77 -13.60
N PRO A 160 -3.63 -5.54 -14.92
CA PRO A 160 -2.42 -5.38 -15.71
C PRO A 160 -1.66 -4.13 -15.28
N ALA A 161 -0.34 -4.24 -15.07
CA ALA A 161 0.52 -3.09 -14.92
C ALA A 161 0.84 -2.50 -16.30
N ALA A 162 1.08 -1.18 -16.35
CA ALA A 162 1.44 -0.51 -17.61
C ALA A 162 2.86 -0.84 -18.09
N GLY A 163 3.73 -1.30 -17.17
CA GLY A 163 5.10 -1.68 -17.40
C GLY A 163 5.68 -2.49 -16.23
N GLN A 164 6.97 -2.80 -16.30
CA GLN A 164 7.67 -3.57 -15.26
C GLN A 164 8.56 -2.68 -14.37
N ASP A 165 8.49 -1.37 -14.52
CA ASP A 165 9.21 -0.41 -13.69
C ASP A 165 8.48 -0.14 -12.37
N ALA A 166 9.18 0.48 -11.41
CA ALA A 166 8.66 0.76 -10.07
C ALA A 166 7.48 1.73 -10.07
N ALA A 167 7.43 2.67 -11.01
CA ALA A 167 6.31 3.60 -11.12
C ALA A 167 5.03 2.88 -11.57
N SER A 168 5.16 1.98 -12.56
CA SER A 168 4.07 1.11 -13.03
C SER A 168 3.56 0.18 -11.93
N GLU A 169 4.48 -0.36 -11.10
CA GLU A 169 4.14 -1.18 -9.94
C GLU A 169 3.37 -0.36 -8.89
N ALA A 170 3.88 0.80 -8.49
CA ALA A 170 3.19 1.68 -7.52
C ALA A 170 1.80 2.11 -8.02
N ALA A 171 1.67 2.37 -9.32
CA ALA A 171 0.40 2.76 -9.94
C ALA A 171 -0.63 1.62 -9.94
N VAL A 172 -0.23 0.38 -10.31
CA VAL A 172 -1.16 -0.76 -10.28
C VAL A 172 -1.54 -1.12 -8.86
N MET A 173 -0.63 -1.06 -7.90
CA MET A 173 -0.91 -1.29 -6.49
C MET A 173 -1.90 -0.24 -5.95
N SER A 174 -1.72 1.03 -6.28
CA SER A 174 -2.65 2.12 -5.90
C SER A 174 -4.06 1.85 -6.44
N ARG A 175 -4.19 1.44 -7.70
CA ARG A 175 -5.47 1.10 -8.32
C ARG A 175 -6.14 -0.10 -7.62
N LEU A 176 -5.41 -1.17 -7.34
CA LEU A 176 -5.93 -2.34 -6.64
C LEU A 176 -6.40 -2.00 -5.22
N LEU A 177 -5.70 -1.09 -4.54
CA LEU A 177 -6.11 -0.60 -3.22
C LEU A 177 -7.41 0.21 -3.30
N GLY A 178 -7.58 1.03 -4.34
CA GLY A 178 -8.84 1.71 -4.63
C GLY A 178 -9.99 0.74 -4.89
N GLU A 179 -9.75 -0.36 -5.63
CA GLU A 179 -10.76 -1.43 -5.84
C GLU A 179 -11.11 -2.16 -4.54
N LEU A 180 -10.14 -2.39 -3.66
CA LEU A 180 -10.41 -2.92 -2.31
C LEU A 180 -11.30 -1.95 -1.52
N ALA A 181 -11.01 -0.65 -1.58
CA ALA A 181 -11.85 0.37 -0.92
C ALA A 181 -13.29 0.38 -1.46
N ASP A 182 -13.51 0.15 -2.76
CA ASP A 182 -14.85 -0.01 -3.34
C ASP A 182 -15.60 -1.19 -2.73
N ARG A 183 -14.92 -2.34 -2.57
CA ARG A 183 -15.51 -3.55 -1.95
C ARG A 183 -15.84 -3.33 -0.48
N ILE A 184 -14.91 -2.74 0.27
CA ILE A 184 -15.14 -2.43 1.68
C ILE A 184 -16.31 -1.43 1.82
N ALA A 185 -16.32 -0.33 1.06
CA ALA A 185 -17.38 0.66 1.11
C ALA A 185 -18.76 0.06 0.78
N ALA A 186 -18.81 -0.88 -0.16
CA ALA A 186 -20.04 -1.59 -0.48
C ALA A 186 -20.55 -2.48 0.68
N GLY A 187 -19.65 -3.01 1.51
CA GLY A 187 -19.95 -3.86 2.67
C GLY A 187 -20.26 -3.08 3.96
N VAL A 188 -19.92 -1.79 4.05
CA VAL A 188 -20.19 -0.99 5.26
C VAL A 188 -21.72 -0.84 5.47
N PRO A 189 -22.25 -1.24 6.62
CA PRO A 189 -23.69 -1.13 6.89
C PRO A 189 -24.13 0.34 6.90
N ALA A 190 -25.25 0.62 6.24
CA ALA A 190 -25.88 1.94 6.31
C ALA A 190 -26.68 2.07 7.61
N ARG A 191 -26.85 3.31 8.10
CA ARG A 191 -27.70 3.58 9.25
C ARG A 191 -29.16 3.22 8.91
N SER A 192 -29.76 2.34 9.67
CA SER A 192 -31.19 2.10 9.58
C SER A 192 -31.92 3.38 10.00
N SER A 193 -32.81 3.90 9.15
CA SER A 193 -33.71 4.98 9.60
C SER A 193 -34.54 4.43 10.74
N PRO A 194 -34.67 5.17 11.89
CA PRO A 194 -35.66 4.78 12.89
C PRO A 194 -37.01 4.76 12.19
N GLY A 195 -37.70 3.60 12.25
CA GLY A 195 -39.04 3.48 11.72
C GLY A 195 -39.95 4.54 12.37
N PRO A 196 -40.95 5.06 11.67
CA PRO A 196 -41.94 5.94 12.27
C PRO A 196 -42.62 5.17 13.40
N GLY A 197 -42.37 5.63 14.66
CA GLY A 197 -43.08 5.15 15.87
C GLY A 197 -44.51 5.63 15.88
#